data_06284a358111e3990b46761e06f805e0
#
_entry.id   06284a358111e3990b46761e06f805e0
#
_cell.length_a   1.000
_cell.length_b   1.000
_cell.length_c   1.000
_cell.angle_alpha   90.00
_cell.angle_beta   90.00
_cell.angle_gamma   90.00
#
_symmetry.space_group_name_H-M   'P 1'
#
loop_
_entity.id
_entity.type
_entity.pdbx_description
1 polymer ?
#
loop_
_entity_poly.entity_id
_entity_poly.type
_entity_poly.pdbx_seq_one_letter_code
_entity_poly.pdbx_strand_id
1 'polypeptide(L)'
;EAAEVRGPFAAANYLRPALVFGVPMLLFVAGVSFWLGERFRRPMAVFLFPIAILLACGFFLWDWAPTWLDPRIDRLLMWLDPAGFRWLNQTWIKLDRGARFYNETSIGLDAPFMVSRTVFAVLGLFGVALAQGHLARSLRGARVSRAERERVRHREPRAVAEAALLGTREAVAPALTTLGMRIAPAGLAGSTWRIARTELRNLLAAP
;
A
#
# COMPACT_ATOMS: atom_id res chain seq x y z
N GLU A 1 -7.54 39.97 18.80
CA GLU A 1 -6.67 38.75 18.81
C GLU A 1 -7.25 37.60 18.00
N ALA A 2 -8.58 37.34 18.04
CA ALA A 2 -9.15 36.21 17.27
C ALA A 2 -9.23 36.44 15.76
N ALA A 3 -9.26 37.68 15.28
CA ALA A 3 -9.30 38.01 13.84
C ALA A 3 -7.93 37.92 13.18
N GLU A 4 -6.84 38.15 13.91
CA GLU A 4 -5.47 38.03 13.41
C GLU A 4 -5.04 36.58 13.16
N VAL A 5 -5.63 35.63 13.90
CA VAL A 5 -5.35 34.18 13.77
C VAL A 5 -6.15 33.53 12.65
N ARG A 6 -7.23 34.18 12.18
CA ARG A 6 -8.08 33.65 11.09
C ARG A 6 -7.69 34.28 9.74
N GLY A 7 -6.82 33.60 9.01
CA GLY A 7 -6.59 33.93 7.61
C GLY A 7 -7.80 33.63 6.71
N PRO A 8 -7.86 34.18 5.51
CA PRO A 8 -8.91 33.88 4.54
C PRO A 8 -8.90 32.39 4.20
N PHE A 9 -10.08 31.76 4.16
CA PHE A 9 -10.19 30.36 3.77
C PHE A 9 -9.81 30.19 2.31
N ALA A 10 -8.73 29.44 2.07
CA ALA A 10 -8.32 29.03 0.74
C ALA A 10 -8.15 27.50 0.71
N ALA A 11 -9.00 26.81 -0.04
CA ALA A 11 -8.98 25.35 -0.16
C ALA A 11 -7.60 24.80 -0.58
N ALA A 12 -6.86 25.57 -1.39
CA ALA A 12 -5.50 25.23 -1.83
C ALA A 12 -4.52 25.06 -0.67
N ASN A 13 -4.68 25.79 0.43
CA ASN A 13 -3.82 25.70 1.61
C ASN A 13 -3.96 24.34 2.33
N TYR A 14 -5.09 23.68 2.17
CA TYR A 14 -5.33 22.34 2.73
C TYR A 14 -5.01 21.25 1.71
N LEU A 15 -5.41 21.45 0.46
CA LEU A 15 -5.27 20.45 -0.59
C LEU A 15 -3.80 20.23 -0.99
N ARG A 16 -3.02 21.31 -1.10
CA ARG A 16 -1.61 21.23 -1.49
C ARG A 16 -0.77 20.41 -0.49
N PRO A 17 -0.79 20.65 0.83
CA PRO A 17 -0.11 19.79 1.79
C PRO A 17 -0.65 18.34 1.77
N ALA A 18 -1.96 18.14 1.68
CA ALA A 18 -2.53 16.80 1.61
C ALA A 18 -2.02 16.00 0.41
N LEU A 19 -1.90 16.63 -0.77
CA LEU A 19 -1.37 15.99 -1.96
C LEU A 19 0.14 15.74 -1.87
N VAL A 20 0.92 16.70 -1.38
CA VAL A 20 2.38 16.62 -1.40
C VAL A 20 2.93 15.74 -0.29
N PHE A 21 2.34 15.76 0.90
CA PHE A 21 2.76 14.93 2.04
C PHE A 21 1.94 13.66 2.14
N GLY A 22 0.61 13.76 2.05
CA GLY A 22 -0.30 12.64 2.30
C GLY A 22 -0.25 11.58 1.22
N VAL A 23 -0.37 11.95 -0.05
CA VAL A 23 -0.45 10.97 -1.15
C VAL A 23 0.81 10.12 -1.28
N PRO A 24 2.05 10.68 -1.31
CA PRO A 24 3.26 9.86 -1.38
C PRO A 24 3.42 8.92 -0.18
N MET A 25 3.10 9.41 1.02
CA MET A 25 3.17 8.58 2.23
C MET A 25 2.15 7.44 2.20
N LEU A 26 0.90 7.72 1.82
CA LEU A 26 -0.14 6.70 1.71
C LEU A 26 0.21 5.65 0.66
N LEU A 27 0.69 6.06 -0.51
CA LEU A 27 1.14 5.14 -1.57
C LEU A 27 2.29 4.26 -1.07
N PHE A 28 3.27 4.84 -0.39
CA PHE A 28 4.39 4.11 0.17
C PHE A 28 3.94 3.08 1.21
N VAL A 29 3.22 3.53 2.23
CA VAL A 29 2.78 2.66 3.33
C VAL A 29 1.85 1.56 2.83
N ALA A 30 0.85 1.90 2.00
CA ALA A 30 -0.05 0.92 1.42
C ALA A 30 0.68 -0.08 0.53
N GLY A 31 1.51 0.41 -0.39
CA GLY A 31 2.23 -0.45 -1.35
C GLY A 31 3.18 -1.43 -0.67
N VAL A 32 3.96 -0.96 0.30
CA VAL A 32 4.86 -1.83 1.06
C VAL A 32 4.08 -2.80 1.94
N SER A 33 2.99 -2.36 2.58
CA SER A 33 2.11 -3.24 3.37
C SER A 33 1.52 -4.36 2.51
N PHE A 34 1.07 -4.06 1.29
CA PHE A 34 0.59 -5.07 0.34
C PHE A 34 1.68 -6.08 0.01
N TRP A 35 2.87 -5.61 -0.32
CA TRP A 35 4.00 -6.47 -0.62
C TRP A 35 4.40 -7.36 0.57
N LEU A 36 4.45 -6.79 1.78
CA LEU A 36 4.74 -7.53 3.02
C LEU A 36 3.66 -8.60 3.28
N GLY A 37 2.38 -8.25 3.13
CA GLY A 37 1.27 -9.18 3.32
C GLY A 37 1.36 -10.39 2.39
N GLU A 38 1.61 -10.14 1.12
CA GLU A 38 1.75 -11.21 0.13
C GLU A 38 3.02 -12.04 0.33
N ARG A 39 4.13 -11.40 0.74
CA ARG A 39 5.43 -12.07 0.90
C ARG A 39 5.49 -12.94 2.15
N PHE A 40 5.00 -12.43 3.26
CA PHE A 40 5.10 -13.13 4.55
C PHE A 40 3.84 -13.92 4.92
N ARG A 41 2.71 -13.62 4.29
CA ARG A 41 1.40 -14.23 4.59
C ARG A 41 1.03 -14.19 6.08
N ARG A 42 1.56 -13.20 6.79
CA ARG A 42 1.29 -12.95 8.21
C ARG A 42 0.58 -11.62 8.36
N PRO A 43 -0.67 -11.58 8.81
CA PRO A 43 -1.43 -10.34 8.95
C PRO A 43 -0.74 -9.35 9.90
N MET A 44 -0.03 -9.84 10.92
CA MET A 44 0.72 -8.98 11.85
C MET A 44 1.74 -8.07 11.15
N ALA A 45 2.45 -8.55 10.12
CA ALA A 45 3.43 -7.73 9.40
C ALA A 45 2.78 -6.54 8.68
N VAL A 46 1.55 -6.71 8.19
CA VAL A 46 0.78 -5.66 7.51
C VAL A 46 0.37 -4.56 8.48
N PHE A 47 0.00 -4.91 9.72
CA PHE A 47 -0.41 -3.94 10.74
C PHE A 47 0.78 -3.28 11.45
N LEU A 48 1.84 -4.04 11.72
CA LEU A 48 3.01 -3.50 12.44
C LEU A 48 3.82 -2.53 11.57
N PHE A 49 3.88 -2.71 10.26
CA PHE A 49 4.66 -1.84 9.38
C PHE A 49 4.17 -0.38 9.40
N PRO A 50 2.88 -0.06 9.19
CA PRO A 50 2.39 1.32 9.30
C PRO A 50 2.64 1.94 10.66
N ILE A 51 2.46 1.17 11.73
CA ILE A 51 2.70 1.63 13.12
C ILE A 51 4.18 1.93 13.31
N ALA A 52 5.08 1.05 12.86
CA ALA A 52 6.52 1.26 12.95
C ALA A 52 6.97 2.52 12.19
N ILE A 53 6.43 2.75 10.98
CA ILE A 53 6.70 3.97 10.20
C ILE A 53 6.17 5.20 10.92
N LEU A 54 4.96 5.17 11.47
CA LEU A 54 4.38 6.28 12.22
C LEU A 54 5.23 6.63 13.45
N LEU A 55 5.66 5.62 14.21
CA LEU A 55 6.52 5.81 15.37
C LEU A 55 7.92 6.33 14.97
N ALA A 56 8.50 5.77 13.91
CA ALA A 56 9.80 6.24 13.41
C ALA A 56 9.73 7.71 12.95
N CYS A 57 8.71 8.09 12.20
CA CYS A 57 8.55 9.46 11.74
C CYS A 57 8.22 10.42 12.89
N GLY A 58 7.35 10.03 13.82
CA GLY A 58 6.90 10.89 14.92
C GLY A 58 7.94 11.07 16.01
N PHE A 59 8.66 10.01 16.39
CA PHE A 59 9.62 10.08 17.50
C PHE A 59 11.06 10.34 17.05
N PHE A 60 11.53 9.69 15.98
CA PHE A 60 12.93 9.79 15.59
C PHE A 60 13.18 10.89 14.55
N LEU A 61 12.26 11.10 13.62
CA LEU A 61 12.49 12.00 12.51
C LEU A 61 11.97 13.41 12.78
N TRP A 62 10.98 13.56 13.65
CA TRP A 62 10.36 14.86 13.93
C TRP A 62 11.32 15.82 14.65
N ASP A 63 11.87 15.42 15.79
CA ASP A 63 12.62 16.33 16.69
C ASP A 63 14.01 15.81 17.11
N TRP A 64 14.40 14.62 16.65
CA TRP A 64 15.70 14.06 17.01
C TRP A 64 16.84 14.74 16.23
N ALA A 65 17.32 15.86 16.75
CA ALA A 65 18.44 16.64 16.20
C ALA A 65 19.45 16.98 17.30
N PRO A 66 20.22 16.00 17.80
CA PRO A 66 21.25 16.28 18.79
C PRO A 66 22.33 17.19 18.21
N THR A 67 22.90 18.04 19.05
CA THR A 67 23.92 19.06 18.64
C THR A 67 25.18 18.46 18.03
N TRP A 68 25.45 17.17 18.29
CA TRP A 68 26.61 16.44 17.77
C TRP A 68 26.32 15.74 16.41
N LEU A 69 25.10 15.84 15.89
CA LEU A 69 24.74 15.17 14.64
C LEU A 69 25.44 15.83 13.45
N ASP A 70 26.16 15.02 12.67
CA ASP A 70 26.80 15.47 11.43
C ASP A 70 25.72 16.01 10.45
N PRO A 71 25.92 17.20 9.84
CA PRO A 71 25.00 17.76 8.86
C PRO A 71 24.74 16.86 7.64
N ARG A 72 25.63 15.91 7.34
CA ARG A 72 25.43 14.93 6.27
C ARG A 72 24.40 13.89 6.67
N ILE A 73 24.45 13.43 7.93
CA ILE A 73 23.47 12.48 8.47
C ILE A 73 22.11 13.15 8.57
N ASP A 74 22.07 14.40 8.99
CA ASP A 74 20.83 15.17 9.05
C ASP A 74 20.14 15.26 7.68
N ARG A 75 20.88 15.58 6.64
CA ARG A 75 20.37 15.57 5.26
C ARG A 75 19.90 14.19 4.81
N LEU A 76 20.63 13.12 5.17
CA LEU A 76 20.21 11.75 4.86
C LEU A 76 18.88 11.40 5.54
N LEU A 77 18.71 11.79 6.81
CA LEU A 77 17.46 11.57 7.53
C LEU A 77 16.28 12.32 6.92
N MET A 78 16.51 13.54 6.38
CA MET A 78 15.46 14.25 5.62
C MET A 78 15.03 13.48 4.34
N TRP A 79 15.98 12.81 3.68
CA TRP A 79 15.67 11.98 2.51
C TRP A 79 14.95 10.68 2.88
N LEU A 80 15.29 10.11 4.04
CA LEU A 80 14.69 8.86 4.54
C LEU A 80 13.32 9.03 5.21
N ASP A 81 12.88 10.26 5.43
CA ASP A 81 11.60 10.56 6.07
C ASP A 81 10.43 10.43 5.08
N PRO A 82 9.62 9.34 5.13
CA PRO A 82 8.49 9.17 4.23
C PRO A 82 7.34 10.13 4.53
N ALA A 83 7.22 10.66 5.75
CA ALA A 83 6.20 11.63 6.12
C ALA A 83 6.58 13.07 5.74
N GLY A 84 7.88 13.38 5.67
CA GLY A 84 8.38 14.74 5.46
C GLY A 84 8.35 15.63 6.69
N PHE A 85 8.18 15.03 7.86
CA PHE A 85 8.08 15.76 9.13
C PHE A 85 9.39 16.47 9.49
N ARG A 86 10.53 15.81 9.26
CA ARG A 86 11.83 16.40 9.52
C ARG A 86 12.10 17.63 8.65
N TRP A 87 11.80 17.53 7.37
CA TRP A 87 11.91 18.67 6.45
C TRP A 87 10.99 19.81 6.88
N LEU A 88 9.73 19.51 7.20
CA LEU A 88 8.75 20.51 7.65
C LEU A 88 9.21 21.18 8.95
N ASN A 89 9.70 20.41 9.92
CA ASN A 89 10.19 20.96 11.19
C ASN A 89 11.38 21.87 10.96
N GLN A 90 12.38 21.45 10.20
CA GLN A 90 13.61 22.23 10.03
C GLN A 90 13.46 23.47 9.15
N THR A 91 12.59 23.42 8.14
CA THR A 91 12.43 24.52 7.18
C THR A 91 11.36 25.53 7.59
N TRP A 92 10.30 25.06 8.26
CA TRP A 92 9.12 25.88 8.53
C TRP A 92 8.83 26.11 10.00
N ILE A 93 8.99 25.11 10.87
CA ILE A 93 8.53 25.19 12.27
C ILE A 93 9.63 25.66 13.20
N LYS A 94 10.89 25.33 12.94
CA LYS A 94 12.05 25.63 13.81
C LYS A 94 12.23 27.12 14.12
N LEU A 95 11.85 27.99 13.19
CA LEU A 95 11.89 29.43 13.39
C LEU A 95 10.45 29.93 13.49
N ASP A 96 10.06 30.40 14.67
CA ASP A 96 8.78 31.08 14.84
C ASP A 96 8.79 32.41 14.08
N ARG A 97 8.00 32.50 13.03
CA ARG A 97 7.85 33.69 12.17
C ARG A 97 6.56 34.45 12.42
N GLY A 98 5.78 34.04 13.44
CA GLY A 98 4.53 34.64 13.80
C GLY A 98 3.35 34.23 12.90
N ALA A 99 2.13 34.33 13.45
CA ALA A 99 0.89 33.86 12.81
C ALA A 99 0.63 34.52 11.44
N ARG A 100 0.95 35.82 11.29
CA ARG A 100 0.78 36.53 10.03
C ARG A 100 1.57 35.93 8.87
N PHE A 101 2.83 35.54 9.12
CA PHE A 101 3.68 34.92 8.13
C PHE A 101 3.06 33.60 7.64
N TYR A 102 2.59 32.74 8.54
CA TYR A 102 2.01 31.44 8.18
C TYR A 102 0.66 31.56 7.48
N ASN A 103 -0.08 32.64 7.72
CA ASN A 103 -1.35 32.91 7.06
C ASN A 103 -1.18 33.46 5.63
N GLU A 104 -0.14 34.24 5.39
CA GLU A 104 0.09 34.93 4.10
C GLU A 104 1.05 34.18 3.17
N THR A 105 1.95 33.37 3.73
CA THR A 105 3.02 32.72 2.97
C THR A 105 2.69 31.24 2.70
N SER A 106 2.63 30.85 1.44
CA SER A 106 2.50 29.46 1.07
C SER A 106 3.79 28.67 1.30
N ILE A 107 3.68 27.39 1.70
CA ILE A 107 4.84 26.49 1.88
C ILE A 107 5.62 26.37 0.58
N GLY A 108 6.86 26.89 0.57
CA GLY A 108 7.80 26.74 -0.54
C GLY A 108 8.36 25.32 -0.56
N LEU A 109 8.10 24.57 -1.62
CA LEU A 109 8.57 23.21 -1.81
C LEU A 109 9.86 23.23 -2.61
N ASP A 110 10.95 22.73 -2.02
CA ASP A 110 12.26 22.65 -2.66
C ASP A 110 12.40 21.36 -3.50
N ALA A 111 13.28 21.40 -4.50
CA ALA A 111 13.48 20.28 -5.41
C ALA A 111 13.93 18.99 -4.70
N PRO A 112 14.87 18.99 -3.73
CA PRO A 112 15.24 17.78 -2.99
C PRO A 112 14.06 17.12 -2.28
N PHE A 113 13.19 17.91 -1.67
CA PHE A 113 11.99 17.42 -1.01
C PHE A 113 11.03 16.76 -2.02
N MET A 114 10.76 17.40 -3.15
CA MET A 114 9.88 16.84 -4.19
C MET A 114 10.42 15.53 -4.77
N VAL A 115 11.75 15.43 -4.96
CA VAL A 115 12.39 14.19 -5.41
C VAL A 115 12.18 13.08 -4.37
N SER A 116 12.41 13.36 -3.08
CA SER A 116 12.17 12.40 -2.01
C SER A 116 10.70 11.89 -2.02
N ARG A 117 9.71 12.80 -2.15
CA ARG A 117 8.29 12.43 -2.24
C ARG A 117 8.00 11.52 -3.42
N THR A 118 8.56 11.85 -4.58
CA THR A 118 8.41 11.04 -5.80
C THR A 118 9.01 9.64 -5.61
N VAL A 119 10.19 9.55 -5.00
CA VAL A 119 10.84 8.26 -4.70
C VAL A 119 9.94 7.39 -3.81
N PHE A 120 9.38 7.93 -2.74
CA PHE A 120 8.47 7.17 -1.88
C PHE A 120 7.19 6.73 -2.60
N ALA A 121 6.60 7.59 -3.41
CA ALA A 121 5.44 7.23 -4.22
C ALA A 121 5.77 6.09 -5.20
N VAL A 122 6.91 6.16 -5.88
CA VAL A 122 7.37 5.12 -6.82
C VAL A 122 7.66 3.81 -6.08
N LEU A 123 8.31 3.86 -4.90
CA LEU A 123 8.55 2.67 -4.08
C LEU A 123 7.23 2.00 -3.65
N GLY A 124 6.23 2.80 -3.29
CA GLY A 124 4.90 2.29 -2.98
C GLY A 124 4.24 1.59 -4.17
N LEU A 125 4.21 2.23 -5.34
CA LEU A 125 3.69 1.65 -6.57
C LEU A 125 4.44 0.38 -6.98
N PHE A 126 5.76 0.38 -6.81
CA PHE A 126 6.59 -0.80 -7.05
C PHE A 126 6.24 -1.94 -6.10
N GLY A 127 5.98 -1.65 -4.82
CA GLY A 127 5.49 -2.64 -3.85
C GLY A 127 4.18 -3.28 -4.30
N VAL A 128 3.22 -2.50 -4.78
CA VAL A 128 1.95 -3.02 -5.36
C VAL A 128 2.22 -3.90 -6.58
N ALA A 129 3.08 -3.46 -7.49
CA ALA A 129 3.41 -4.22 -8.70
C ALA A 129 4.07 -5.58 -8.37
N LEU A 130 4.98 -5.59 -7.39
CA LEU A 130 5.59 -6.83 -6.89
C LEU A 130 4.56 -7.78 -6.26
N ALA A 131 3.64 -7.25 -5.45
CA ALA A 131 2.57 -8.03 -4.83
C ALA A 131 1.65 -8.64 -5.89
N GLN A 132 1.23 -7.86 -6.88
CA GLN A 132 0.42 -8.34 -8.01
C GLN A 132 1.15 -9.42 -8.81
N GLY A 133 2.43 -9.21 -9.13
CA GLY A 133 3.24 -10.19 -9.85
C GLY A 133 3.40 -11.51 -9.09
N HIS A 134 3.52 -11.44 -7.77
CA HIS A 134 3.61 -12.61 -6.90
C HIS A 134 2.26 -13.36 -6.82
N LEU A 135 1.18 -12.63 -6.63
CA LEU A 135 -0.18 -13.18 -6.59
C LEU A 135 -0.56 -13.83 -7.93
N ALA A 136 -0.30 -13.17 -9.05
CA ALA A 136 -0.58 -13.72 -10.37
C ALA A 136 0.18 -15.02 -10.64
N ARG A 137 1.43 -15.14 -10.19
CA ARG A 137 2.20 -16.38 -10.28
C ARG A 137 1.67 -17.48 -9.37
N SER A 138 1.25 -17.12 -8.16
CA SER A 138 0.61 -18.04 -7.20
C SER A 138 -0.69 -18.63 -7.76
N LEU A 139 -1.56 -17.77 -8.32
CA LEU A 139 -2.85 -18.17 -8.89
C LEU A 139 -2.69 -19.01 -10.17
N ARG A 140 -1.64 -18.79 -10.96
CA ARG A 140 -1.38 -19.60 -12.17
C ARG A 140 -0.78 -20.98 -11.89
N GLY A 141 -0.69 -21.37 -10.61
CA GLY A 141 -0.17 -22.68 -10.23
C GLY A 141 1.31 -22.91 -10.50
N ALA A 142 2.08 -21.84 -10.78
CA ALA A 142 3.51 -21.91 -11.03
C ALA A 142 4.33 -22.42 -9.84
N ARG A 143 3.70 -22.57 -8.67
CA ARG A 143 4.29 -23.11 -7.42
C ARG A 143 3.70 -24.43 -6.96
N VAL A 144 2.97 -25.14 -7.80
CA VAL A 144 2.70 -26.54 -7.49
C VAL A 144 4.03 -27.26 -7.56
N SER A 145 4.57 -27.59 -6.39
CA SER A 145 5.83 -28.31 -6.26
C SER A 145 5.79 -29.54 -7.16
N ARG A 146 6.89 -29.83 -7.85
CA ARG A 146 7.02 -31.05 -8.67
C ARG A 146 6.61 -32.30 -7.88
N ALA A 147 6.91 -32.32 -6.58
CA ALA A 147 6.50 -33.35 -5.62
C ALA A 147 4.97 -33.42 -5.42
N GLU A 148 4.25 -32.30 -5.51
CA GLU A 148 2.81 -32.25 -5.35
C GLU A 148 2.08 -32.68 -6.63
N ARG A 149 2.63 -32.35 -7.81
CA ARG A 149 2.17 -32.90 -9.09
C ARG A 149 2.37 -34.40 -9.16
N GLU A 150 3.45 -34.90 -8.60
CA GLU A 150 3.74 -36.33 -8.54
C GLU A 150 2.83 -37.05 -7.55
N ARG A 151 2.53 -36.44 -6.41
CA ARG A 151 1.54 -36.96 -5.42
C ARG A 151 0.11 -37.00 -5.99
N VAL A 152 -0.31 -35.95 -6.72
CA VAL A 152 -1.63 -35.94 -7.38
C VAL A 152 -1.68 -36.98 -8.48
N ARG A 153 -0.62 -37.10 -9.30
CA ARG A 153 -0.53 -38.11 -10.36
C ARG A 153 -0.56 -39.56 -9.83
N HIS A 154 -0.01 -39.81 -8.65
CA HIS A 154 -0.06 -41.13 -8.00
C HIS A 154 -1.38 -41.36 -7.20
N ARG A 155 -2.10 -40.29 -6.85
CA ARG A 155 -3.36 -40.39 -6.10
C ARG A 155 -4.56 -40.59 -6.99
N GLU A 156 -4.56 -40.02 -8.20
CA GLU A 156 -5.67 -40.16 -9.15
C GLU A 156 -5.98 -41.62 -9.55
N PRO A 157 -4.98 -42.46 -9.94
CA PRO A 157 -5.32 -43.85 -10.31
C PRO A 157 -5.78 -44.68 -9.12
N ARG A 158 -5.35 -44.34 -7.90
CA ARG A 158 -5.75 -45.05 -6.68
C ARG A 158 -7.16 -44.67 -6.22
N ALA A 159 -7.52 -43.39 -6.31
CA ALA A 159 -8.84 -42.89 -5.98
C ALA A 159 -9.89 -43.39 -6.99
N VAL A 160 -9.55 -43.44 -8.28
CA VAL A 160 -10.44 -44.00 -9.32
C VAL A 160 -10.65 -45.49 -9.15
N ALA A 161 -9.59 -46.25 -8.78
CA ALA A 161 -9.71 -47.68 -8.49
C ALA A 161 -10.54 -47.94 -7.23
N GLU A 162 -10.38 -47.12 -6.19
CA GLU A 162 -11.13 -47.26 -4.94
C GLU A 162 -12.60 -46.86 -5.10
N ALA A 163 -12.90 -45.80 -5.89
CA ALA A 163 -14.26 -45.40 -6.24
C ALA A 163 -14.95 -46.44 -7.13
N ALA A 164 -14.21 -47.11 -8.02
CA ALA A 164 -14.74 -48.18 -8.85
C ALA A 164 -15.08 -49.45 -8.03
N LEU A 165 -14.32 -49.72 -6.96
CA LEU A 165 -14.58 -50.83 -6.04
C LEU A 165 -15.77 -50.57 -5.10
N LEU A 166 -16.02 -49.30 -4.74
CA LEU A 166 -17.09 -48.92 -3.81
C LEU A 166 -18.45 -48.67 -4.50
N GLY A 167 -18.51 -48.74 -5.83
CA GLY A 167 -19.76 -48.59 -6.58
C GLY A 167 -20.47 -47.24 -6.37
N THR A 168 -19.84 -46.30 -5.72
CA THR A 168 -20.33 -44.95 -5.51
C THR A 168 -20.12 -44.15 -6.78
N ARG A 169 -21.20 -43.90 -7.52
CA ARG A 169 -21.27 -42.89 -8.57
C ARG A 169 -21.18 -41.51 -7.89
N GLU A 170 -19.97 -41.13 -7.48
CA GLU A 170 -19.73 -39.73 -7.11
C GLU A 170 -20.02 -38.88 -8.34
N ALA A 171 -21.00 -37.99 -8.20
CA ALA A 171 -21.33 -37.03 -9.22
C ALA A 171 -20.07 -36.24 -9.58
N VAL A 172 -19.49 -36.55 -10.74
CA VAL A 172 -18.38 -35.79 -11.31
C VAL A 172 -18.83 -34.33 -11.35
N ALA A 173 -18.22 -33.50 -10.53
CA ALA A 173 -18.53 -32.08 -10.54
C ALA A 173 -18.45 -31.57 -11.99
N PRO A 174 -19.53 -30.97 -12.52
CA PRO A 174 -19.59 -30.58 -13.92
C PRO A 174 -18.42 -29.66 -14.22
N ALA A 175 -17.67 -29.92 -15.28
CA ALA A 175 -16.56 -29.08 -15.70
C ALA A 175 -17.07 -27.64 -15.86
N LEU A 176 -16.28 -26.64 -15.41
CA LEU A 176 -16.65 -25.21 -15.46
C LEU A 176 -17.16 -24.76 -16.84
N THR A 177 -16.71 -25.44 -17.90
CA THR A 177 -17.14 -25.22 -19.28
C THR A 177 -18.64 -25.60 -19.51
N THR A 178 -19.16 -26.57 -18.76
CA THR A 178 -20.59 -26.96 -18.87
C THR A 178 -21.52 -25.99 -18.17
N LEU A 179 -20.99 -25.16 -17.26
CA LEU A 179 -21.70 -24.07 -16.59
C LEU A 179 -21.77 -22.78 -17.45
N GLY A 180 -21.26 -22.79 -18.66
CA GLY A 180 -21.24 -21.62 -19.54
C GLY A 180 -20.31 -20.48 -19.08
N MET A 181 -19.45 -20.73 -18.10
CA MET A 181 -18.50 -19.74 -17.62
C MET A 181 -17.36 -19.53 -18.63
N ARG A 182 -17.33 -18.38 -19.25
CA ARG A 182 -16.22 -17.96 -20.12
C ARG A 182 -15.27 -17.09 -19.34
N ILE A 183 -13.98 -17.42 -19.39
CA ILE A 183 -12.91 -16.53 -18.90
C ILE A 183 -12.82 -15.37 -19.87
N ALA A 184 -13.47 -14.25 -19.58
CA ALA A 184 -13.29 -13.02 -20.34
C ALA A 184 -12.03 -12.32 -19.80
N PRO A 185 -11.03 -12.01 -20.65
CA PRO A 185 -9.89 -11.20 -20.23
C PRO A 185 -10.39 -9.77 -19.96
N ALA A 186 -10.69 -9.50 -18.70
CA ALA A 186 -11.03 -8.14 -18.29
C ALA A 186 -9.72 -7.37 -18.12
N GLY A 187 -9.56 -6.25 -18.82
CA GLY A 187 -8.47 -5.31 -18.57
C GLY A 187 -8.46 -4.87 -17.09
N LEU A 188 -7.29 -4.52 -16.57
CA LEU A 188 -7.12 -4.15 -15.15
C LEU A 188 -8.14 -3.11 -14.67
N ALA A 189 -8.43 -2.08 -15.45
CA ALA A 189 -9.43 -1.06 -15.12
C ALA A 189 -10.87 -1.62 -15.06
N GLY A 190 -11.22 -2.55 -15.95
CA GLY A 190 -12.55 -3.16 -15.95
C GLY A 190 -12.76 -4.15 -14.81
N SER A 191 -11.71 -4.86 -14.38
CA SER A 191 -11.80 -5.79 -13.24
C SER A 191 -11.88 -5.04 -11.92
N THR A 192 -11.06 -4.00 -11.72
CA THR A 192 -11.10 -3.16 -10.51
C THR A 192 -12.45 -2.45 -10.37
N TRP A 193 -13.00 -1.92 -11.46
CA TRP A 193 -14.33 -1.29 -11.43
C TRP A 193 -15.44 -2.28 -11.06
N ARG A 194 -15.42 -3.49 -11.58
CA ARG A 194 -16.41 -4.53 -11.25
C ARG A 194 -16.33 -4.92 -9.78
N ILE A 195 -15.12 -5.13 -9.25
CA ILE A 195 -14.91 -5.46 -7.83
C ILE A 195 -15.40 -4.33 -6.95
N ALA A 196 -14.97 -3.09 -7.22
CA ALA A 196 -15.39 -1.92 -6.45
C ALA A 196 -16.91 -1.73 -6.45
N ARG A 197 -17.57 -1.91 -7.60
CA ARG A 197 -19.02 -1.84 -7.71
C ARG A 197 -19.73 -2.95 -6.92
N THR A 198 -19.19 -4.16 -6.92
CA THR A 198 -19.76 -5.29 -6.18
C THR A 198 -19.63 -5.07 -4.68
N GLU A 199 -18.48 -4.64 -4.21
CA GLU A 199 -18.23 -4.33 -2.79
C GLU A 199 -19.11 -3.17 -2.32
N LEU A 200 -19.21 -2.09 -3.11
CA LEU A 200 -20.08 -0.97 -2.78
C LEU A 200 -21.55 -1.41 -2.67
N ARG A 201 -21.98 -2.29 -3.56
CA ARG A 201 -23.33 -2.81 -3.55
C ARG A 201 -23.60 -3.70 -2.33
N ASN A 202 -22.62 -4.51 -1.93
CA ASN A 202 -22.69 -5.33 -0.71
C ASN A 202 -22.73 -4.45 0.54
N LEU A 203 -21.93 -3.39 0.61
CA LEU A 203 -21.93 -2.43 1.71
C LEU A 203 -23.26 -1.67 1.84
N LEU A 204 -23.89 -1.33 0.71
CA LEU A 204 -25.17 -0.64 0.70
C LEU A 204 -26.38 -1.58 0.93
N ALA A 205 -26.20 -2.89 0.73
CA ALA A 205 -27.23 -3.91 0.95
C ALA A 205 -27.14 -4.56 2.35
N ALA A 206 -26.11 -4.25 3.13
CA ALA A 206 -25.99 -4.71 4.52
C ALA A 206 -26.98 -3.90 5.39
N PRO A 207 -27.86 -4.56 6.17
CA PRO A 207 -28.83 -3.90 7.04
C PRO A 207 -28.16 -3.18 8.23
#